data_73e56006433b2ca2fa7601393543516f
#
_entry.id   73e56006433b2ca2fa7601393543516f
#
_cell.length_a   1.000
_cell.length_b   1.000
_cell.length_c   1.000
_cell.angle_alpha   90.00
_cell.angle_beta   90.00
_cell.angle_gamma   90.00
#
_symmetry.space_group_name_H-M   'P 1'
#
loop_
_entity.id
_entity.type
_entity.pdbx_description
1 polymer ?
#
loop_
_entity_poly.entity_id
_entity_poly.type
_entity_poly.pdbx_seq_one_letter_code
_entity_poly.pdbx_strand_id
1 'polypeptide(L)'
;MGMPAEGSRDYWRGVLVAGGFTAIPRWTLDSAPGVAEHEVPVPDELVTAMRGLAGEQAVSLGSVLLAAHVKVLAALSGEQEVVTGYVAAGGRPLPCRLTTESGSWRTLLVDAHRVETDLEAHKDFPVDELRGELGLSEPPFETVLDPAGAGGD
;
A
#
# COMPACT_ATOMS: atom_id res chain seq x y z
N MET A 1 -9.68 -8.99 18.44
CA MET A 1 -8.54 -9.75 19.00
C MET A 1 -7.45 -9.84 17.94
N GLY A 2 -6.26 -9.37 18.28
CA GLY A 2 -5.14 -9.38 17.35
C GLY A 2 -4.57 -10.77 17.14
N MET A 3 -3.79 -10.92 16.07
CA MET A 3 -3.06 -12.16 15.81
C MET A 3 -1.99 -12.39 16.87
N PRO A 4 -1.64 -13.64 17.17
CA PRO A 4 -0.51 -13.93 18.06
C PRO A 4 0.77 -13.28 17.54
N ALA A 5 1.63 -12.84 18.46
CA ALA A 5 2.88 -12.17 18.08
C ALA A 5 3.74 -13.01 17.12
N GLU A 6 3.76 -14.34 17.32
CA GLU A 6 4.49 -15.25 16.43
C GLU A 6 3.92 -15.28 15.02
N GLY A 7 2.59 -15.26 14.88
CA GLY A 7 1.93 -15.20 13.59
C GLY A 7 2.21 -13.90 12.87
N SER A 8 2.20 -12.77 13.59
CA SER A 8 2.53 -11.47 13.03
C SER A 8 4.00 -11.42 12.61
N ARG A 9 4.90 -11.97 13.42
CA ARG A 9 6.33 -12.03 13.09
C ARG A 9 6.56 -12.80 11.79
N ASP A 10 5.94 -13.96 11.65
CA ASP A 10 6.07 -14.78 10.45
C ASP A 10 5.51 -14.08 9.22
N TYR A 11 4.38 -13.41 9.37
CA TYR A 11 3.77 -12.62 8.30
C TYR A 11 4.73 -11.53 7.80
N TRP A 12 5.22 -10.69 8.73
CA TRP A 12 6.10 -9.58 8.37
C TRP A 12 7.46 -10.07 7.87
N ARG A 13 7.96 -11.16 8.43
CA ARG A 13 9.20 -11.76 7.94
C ARG A 13 9.08 -12.15 6.47
N GLY A 14 7.96 -12.78 6.12
CA GLY A 14 7.69 -13.15 4.73
C GLY A 14 7.66 -11.94 3.81
N VAL A 15 7.00 -10.86 4.22
CA VAL A 15 6.92 -9.63 3.45
C VAL A 15 8.29 -8.98 3.29
N LEU A 16 9.06 -8.89 4.37
CA LEU A 16 10.37 -8.21 4.36
C LEU A 16 11.44 -9.00 3.62
N VAL A 17 11.46 -10.33 3.78
CA VAL A 17 12.45 -11.19 3.13
C VAL A 17 12.25 -11.22 1.61
N ALA A 18 11.02 -11.10 1.14
CA ALA A 18 10.75 -11.00 -0.29
C ALA A 18 11.45 -9.80 -0.92
N GLY A 19 11.70 -8.76 -0.13
CA GLY A 19 12.59 -7.66 -0.47
C GLY A 19 12.10 -6.71 -1.54
N GLY A 20 12.92 -5.71 -1.81
CA GLY A 20 12.65 -4.73 -2.84
C GLY A 20 11.60 -3.70 -2.46
N PHE A 21 11.54 -2.66 -3.23
CA PHE A 21 10.46 -1.67 -3.17
C PHE A 21 10.30 -1.05 -4.56
N THR A 22 9.11 -0.54 -4.84
CA THR A 22 8.82 0.09 -6.13
C THR A 22 9.28 1.55 -6.08
N ALA A 23 10.15 1.91 -7.02
CA ALA A 23 10.67 3.26 -7.14
C ALA A 23 10.00 3.97 -8.32
N ILE A 24 9.66 5.22 -8.13
CA ILE A 24 9.16 6.07 -9.23
C ILE A 24 10.37 6.61 -10.00
N PRO A 25 10.39 6.51 -11.33
CA PRO A 25 11.48 7.05 -12.13
C PRO A 25 11.70 8.53 -11.87
N ARG A 26 12.95 8.95 -11.80
CA ARG A 26 13.31 10.34 -11.59
C ARG A 26 13.40 11.08 -12.92
N TRP A 27 12.94 12.34 -12.93
CA TRP A 27 13.06 13.20 -14.10
C TRP A 27 14.47 13.75 -14.26
N THR A 28 15.21 13.82 -13.16
CA THR A 28 16.54 14.42 -13.12
C THR A 28 17.44 13.65 -12.15
N LEU A 29 18.75 13.71 -12.39
CA LEU A 29 19.74 13.10 -11.50
C LEU A 29 19.92 13.92 -10.22
N ASP A 30 19.63 15.23 -10.29
CA ASP A 30 19.76 16.12 -9.14
C ASP A 30 18.37 16.49 -8.62
N SER A 31 18.01 15.87 -7.50
CA SER A 31 16.72 16.16 -6.85
C SER A 31 16.79 17.50 -6.13
N ALA A 32 15.77 18.33 -6.29
CA ALA A 32 15.64 19.54 -5.51
C ALA A 32 15.31 19.18 -4.05
N PRO A 33 15.94 19.85 -3.08
CA PRO A 33 15.62 19.60 -1.68
C PRO A 33 14.26 20.16 -1.31
N GLY A 34 13.63 19.56 -0.30
CA GLY A 34 12.38 20.05 0.26
C GLY A 34 11.19 19.17 -0.06
N VAL A 35 10.01 19.65 0.34
CA VAL A 35 8.73 18.96 0.18
C VAL A 35 7.82 19.85 -0.67
N ALA A 36 7.14 19.24 -1.63
CA ALA A 36 6.12 19.91 -2.41
C ALA A 36 4.79 19.21 -2.20
N GLU A 37 3.71 19.99 -2.26
CA GLU A 37 2.37 19.46 -2.13
C GLU A 37 1.54 19.86 -3.35
N HIS A 38 0.62 18.97 -3.73
CA HIS A 38 -0.31 19.21 -4.81
C HIS A 38 -1.65 18.60 -4.45
N GLU A 39 -2.72 19.36 -4.62
CA GLU A 39 -4.06 18.94 -4.29
C GLU A 39 -4.92 18.90 -5.55
N VAL A 40 -5.61 17.79 -5.76
CA VAL A 40 -6.52 17.61 -6.89
C VAL A 40 -7.87 17.19 -6.33
N PRO A 41 -8.96 17.92 -6.65
CA PRO A 41 -10.27 17.51 -6.22
C PRO A 41 -10.72 16.25 -6.94
N VAL A 42 -11.39 15.36 -6.21
CA VAL A 42 -12.00 14.16 -6.79
C VAL A 42 -13.49 14.46 -7.00
N PRO A 43 -14.00 14.39 -8.24
CA PRO A 43 -15.42 14.67 -8.48
C PRO A 43 -16.34 13.77 -7.67
N ASP A 44 -17.45 14.31 -7.17
CA ASP A 44 -18.41 13.54 -6.39
C ASP A 44 -18.96 12.34 -7.13
N GLU A 45 -19.13 12.46 -8.44
CA GLU A 45 -19.56 11.35 -9.29
C GLU A 45 -18.59 10.18 -9.26
N LEU A 46 -17.30 10.49 -9.25
CA LEU A 46 -16.25 9.47 -9.18
C LEU A 46 -16.24 8.81 -7.81
N VAL A 47 -16.36 9.58 -6.75
CA VAL A 47 -16.45 9.04 -5.38
C VAL A 47 -17.63 8.10 -5.25
N THR A 48 -18.80 8.50 -5.77
CA THR A 48 -20.00 7.67 -5.76
C THR A 48 -19.78 6.37 -6.54
N ALA A 49 -19.14 6.45 -7.70
CA ALA A 49 -18.84 5.27 -8.53
C ALA A 49 -17.87 4.32 -7.81
N MET A 50 -16.83 4.85 -7.14
CA MET A 50 -15.89 4.04 -6.39
C MET A 50 -16.57 3.34 -5.20
N ARG A 51 -17.46 4.03 -4.49
CA ARG A 51 -18.22 3.44 -3.39
C ARG A 51 -19.16 2.35 -3.88
N GLY A 52 -19.79 2.56 -5.04
CA GLY A 52 -20.64 1.57 -5.68
C GLY A 52 -19.84 0.32 -6.05
N LEU A 53 -18.68 0.50 -6.64
CA LEU A 53 -17.80 -0.61 -6.99
C LEU A 53 -17.35 -1.39 -5.76
N ALA A 54 -16.97 -0.68 -4.69
CA ALA A 54 -16.59 -1.31 -3.44
C ALA A 54 -17.73 -2.18 -2.88
N GLY A 55 -18.95 -1.66 -2.90
CA GLY A 55 -20.13 -2.41 -2.46
C GLY A 55 -20.41 -3.64 -3.31
N GLU A 56 -20.32 -3.50 -4.64
CA GLU A 56 -20.55 -4.61 -5.56
C GLU A 56 -19.53 -5.73 -5.37
N GLN A 57 -18.27 -5.39 -5.11
CA GLN A 57 -17.20 -6.36 -4.95
C GLN A 57 -17.01 -6.81 -3.49
N ALA A 58 -17.81 -6.28 -2.57
CA ALA A 58 -17.71 -6.57 -1.13
C ALA A 58 -16.30 -6.28 -0.57
N VAL A 59 -15.74 -5.15 -0.99
CA VAL A 59 -14.43 -4.66 -0.52
C VAL A 59 -14.59 -3.25 0.06
N SER A 60 -13.56 -2.75 0.74
CA SER A 60 -13.58 -1.39 1.28
C SER A 60 -13.27 -0.37 0.19
N LEU A 61 -13.61 0.90 0.45
CA LEU A 61 -13.17 1.99 -0.42
C LEU A 61 -11.64 2.06 -0.43
N GLY A 62 -10.99 1.83 0.71
CA GLY A 62 -9.54 1.76 0.79
C GLY A 62 -8.94 0.73 -0.15
N SER A 63 -9.61 -0.42 -0.31
CA SER A 63 -9.18 -1.46 -1.26
C SER A 63 -9.23 -0.97 -2.71
N VAL A 64 -10.26 -0.20 -3.07
CA VAL A 64 -10.38 0.39 -4.40
C VAL A 64 -9.26 1.39 -4.65
N LEU A 65 -8.98 2.23 -3.67
CA LEU A 65 -7.89 3.21 -3.76
C LEU A 65 -6.53 2.54 -3.83
N LEU A 66 -6.33 1.48 -3.06
CA LEU A 66 -5.08 0.70 -3.09
C LEU A 66 -4.87 0.05 -4.46
N ALA A 67 -5.91 -0.55 -5.02
CA ALA A 67 -5.82 -1.16 -6.35
C ALA A 67 -5.44 -0.12 -7.40
N ALA A 68 -6.05 1.06 -7.37
CA ALA A 68 -5.73 2.15 -8.30
C ALA A 68 -4.29 2.63 -8.12
N HIS A 69 -3.87 2.82 -6.89
CA HIS A 69 -2.51 3.26 -6.55
C HIS A 69 -1.46 2.27 -7.07
N VAL A 70 -1.69 0.98 -6.84
CA VAL A 70 -0.79 -0.08 -7.30
C VAL A 70 -0.73 -0.12 -8.83
N LYS A 71 -1.86 0.07 -9.51
CA LYS A 71 -1.89 0.13 -10.98
C LYS A 71 -1.05 1.29 -11.52
N VAL A 72 -1.14 2.46 -10.88
CA VAL A 72 -0.34 3.62 -11.28
C VAL A 72 1.15 3.35 -11.06
N LEU A 73 1.52 2.78 -9.92
CA LEU A 73 2.92 2.46 -9.63
C LEU A 73 3.47 1.41 -10.60
N ALA A 74 2.67 0.40 -10.93
CA ALA A 74 3.07 -0.61 -11.92
C ALA A 74 3.33 0.03 -13.29
N ALA A 75 2.46 0.95 -13.71
CA ALA A 75 2.62 1.66 -14.96
C ALA A 75 3.86 2.55 -14.98
N LEU A 76 4.13 3.26 -13.89
CA LEU A 76 5.27 4.17 -13.79
C LEU A 76 6.60 3.43 -13.69
N SER A 77 6.64 2.31 -12.98
CA SER A 77 7.87 1.56 -12.73
C SER A 77 8.16 0.50 -13.79
N GLY A 78 7.14 0.05 -14.50
CA GLY A 78 7.25 -1.08 -15.41
C GLY A 78 7.27 -2.44 -14.72
N GLU A 79 7.07 -2.47 -13.41
CA GLU A 79 7.06 -3.71 -12.62
C GLU A 79 5.64 -4.15 -12.35
N GLN A 80 5.39 -5.45 -12.40
CA GLN A 80 4.07 -6.01 -12.11
C GLN A 80 3.85 -6.18 -10.62
N GLU A 81 4.89 -6.51 -9.88
CA GLU A 81 4.83 -6.63 -8.44
C GLU A 81 5.18 -5.29 -7.81
N VAL A 82 4.29 -4.76 -7.00
CA VAL A 82 4.40 -3.43 -6.41
C VAL A 82 4.55 -3.53 -4.91
N VAL A 83 5.52 -2.79 -4.37
CA VAL A 83 5.72 -2.63 -2.93
C VAL A 83 5.58 -1.16 -2.59
N THR A 84 4.61 -0.85 -1.75
CA THR A 84 4.31 0.52 -1.32
C THR A 84 3.98 0.53 0.17
N GLY A 85 4.06 1.67 0.80
CA GLY A 85 3.57 1.84 2.16
C GLY A 85 2.06 2.05 2.15
N TYR A 86 1.38 1.47 3.12
CA TYR A 86 -0.07 1.63 3.29
C TYR A 86 -0.37 1.94 4.74
N VAL A 87 -1.21 2.95 4.97
CA VAL A 87 -1.60 3.35 6.32
C VAL A 87 -2.94 2.70 6.66
N ALA A 88 -2.92 1.72 7.56
CA ALA A 88 -4.13 1.17 8.16
C ALA A 88 -4.69 2.19 9.15
N ALA A 89 -5.98 2.12 9.43
CA ALA A 89 -6.67 3.11 10.26
C ALA A 89 -5.92 3.41 11.57
N GLY A 90 -5.56 4.68 11.75
CA GLY A 90 -4.89 5.16 12.95
C GLY A 90 -3.43 4.71 13.12
N GLY A 91 -2.87 4.04 12.12
CA GLY A 91 -1.53 3.50 12.20
C GLY A 91 -0.48 4.31 11.47
N ARG A 92 0.71 3.77 11.42
CA ARG A 92 1.84 4.27 10.63
C ARG A 92 1.91 3.51 9.31
N PRO A 93 2.63 4.03 8.30
CA PRO A 93 2.80 3.31 7.04
C PRO A 93 3.47 1.94 7.25
N LEU A 94 2.89 0.92 6.64
CA LEU A 94 3.40 -0.45 6.69
C LEU A 94 3.68 -0.95 5.27
N PRO A 95 4.69 -1.82 5.08
CA PRO A 95 4.97 -2.37 3.77
C PRO A 95 3.78 -3.17 3.23
N CYS A 96 3.38 -2.87 2.01
CA CYS A 96 2.27 -3.53 1.33
C CYS A 96 2.79 -4.05 -0.01
N ARG A 97 2.66 -5.34 -0.23
CA ARG A 97 3.10 -5.99 -1.47
C ARG A 97 1.89 -6.56 -2.22
N LEU A 98 1.78 -6.19 -3.49
CA LEU A 98 0.64 -6.58 -4.30
C LEU A 98 1.07 -6.75 -5.76
N THR A 99 0.59 -7.80 -6.43
CA THR A 99 0.90 -8.02 -7.84
C THR A 99 -0.24 -7.55 -8.74
N THR A 100 0.12 -7.03 -9.92
CA THR A 100 -0.84 -6.64 -10.95
C THR A 100 -0.92 -7.67 -12.08
N GLU A 101 -0.30 -8.83 -11.91
CA GLU A 101 -0.24 -9.88 -12.94
C GLU A 101 -1.58 -10.48 -13.29
N SER A 102 -2.54 -10.43 -12.39
CA SER A 102 -3.82 -11.12 -12.54
C SER A 102 -4.64 -10.68 -13.77
N GLY A 103 -4.34 -9.53 -14.35
CA GLY A 103 -5.00 -9.05 -15.57
C GLY A 103 -6.44 -8.58 -15.42
N SER A 104 -7.04 -8.70 -14.26
CA SER A 104 -8.44 -8.35 -14.00
C SER A 104 -8.53 -7.38 -12.84
N TRP A 105 -9.33 -6.33 -12.99
CA TRP A 105 -9.61 -5.40 -11.90
C TRP A 105 -10.30 -6.08 -10.72
N ARG A 106 -11.20 -7.02 -11.01
CA ARG A 106 -11.90 -7.76 -9.97
C ARG A 106 -10.91 -8.53 -9.09
N THR A 107 -10.01 -9.26 -9.71
CA THR A 107 -8.99 -10.03 -8.97
C THR A 107 -8.09 -9.10 -8.19
N LEU A 108 -7.69 -7.97 -8.77
CA LEU A 108 -6.85 -6.99 -8.08
C LEU A 108 -7.57 -6.40 -6.87
N LEU A 109 -8.86 -6.09 -6.98
CA LEU A 109 -9.64 -5.57 -5.87
C LEU A 109 -9.75 -6.58 -4.72
N VAL A 110 -9.97 -7.85 -5.06
CA VAL A 110 -10.04 -8.92 -4.06
C VAL A 110 -8.69 -9.08 -3.36
N ASP A 111 -7.60 -9.08 -4.13
CA ASP A 111 -6.25 -9.19 -3.58
C ASP A 111 -5.89 -7.98 -2.71
N ALA A 112 -6.26 -6.78 -3.15
CA ALA A 112 -6.05 -5.56 -2.37
C ALA A 112 -6.79 -5.60 -1.03
N HIS A 113 -8.02 -6.07 -1.05
CA HIS A 113 -8.82 -6.20 0.17
C HIS A 113 -8.21 -7.24 1.13
N ARG A 114 -7.73 -8.34 0.60
CA ARG A 114 -7.06 -9.38 1.41
C ARG A 114 -5.80 -8.81 2.06
N VAL A 115 -4.97 -8.11 1.30
CA VAL A 115 -3.75 -7.49 1.83
C VAL A 115 -4.09 -6.44 2.88
N GLU A 116 -5.09 -5.62 2.64
CA GLU A 116 -5.55 -4.62 3.60
C GLU A 116 -5.99 -5.27 4.91
N THR A 117 -6.74 -6.37 4.80
CA THR A 117 -7.20 -7.14 5.96
C THR A 117 -6.03 -7.71 6.75
N ASP A 118 -5.05 -8.27 6.04
CA ASP A 118 -3.84 -8.82 6.67
C ASP A 118 -3.02 -7.73 7.37
N LEU A 119 -2.86 -6.58 6.74
CA LEU A 119 -2.15 -5.45 7.34
C LEU A 119 -2.86 -4.97 8.62
N GLU A 120 -4.18 -4.90 8.56
CA GLU A 120 -4.97 -4.49 9.73
C GLU A 120 -4.81 -5.48 10.88
N ALA A 121 -4.77 -6.78 10.58
CA ALA A 121 -4.60 -7.82 11.59
C ALA A 121 -3.22 -7.78 12.25
N HIS A 122 -2.19 -7.33 11.52
CA HIS A 122 -0.80 -7.36 11.99
C HIS A 122 -0.19 -5.96 12.22
N LYS A 123 -1.00 -4.92 12.21
CA LYS A 123 -0.52 -3.52 12.23
C LYS A 123 0.25 -3.12 13.49
N ASP A 124 -0.03 -3.78 14.61
CA ASP A 124 0.59 -3.43 15.89
C ASP A 124 1.95 -4.09 16.10
N PHE A 125 2.38 -4.94 15.20
CA PHE A 125 3.68 -5.59 15.29
C PHE A 125 4.82 -4.59 14.98
N PRO A 126 5.94 -4.64 15.75
CA PRO A 126 7.06 -3.71 15.55
C PRO A 126 7.91 -4.11 14.34
N VAL A 127 7.46 -3.73 13.15
CA VAL A 127 8.10 -4.07 11.88
C VAL A 127 9.54 -3.55 11.79
N ASP A 128 9.79 -2.34 12.31
CA ASP A 128 11.12 -1.73 12.24
C ASP A 128 12.15 -2.52 13.05
N GLU A 129 11.74 -3.06 14.19
CA GLU A 129 12.63 -3.92 14.99
C GLU A 129 12.96 -5.19 14.25
N LEU A 130 11.98 -5.79 13.59
CA LEU A 130 12.19 -7.00 12.80
C LEU A 130 13.14 -6.73 11.62
N ARG A 131 13.01 -5.59 10.96
CA ARG A 131 13.93 -5.18 9.90
C ARG A 131 15.37 -5.13 10.41
N GLY A 132 15.57 -4.55 11.59
CA GLY A 132 16.88 -4.50 12.24
C GLY A 132 17.42 -5.89 12.53
N GLU A 133 16.60 -6.80 13.05
CA GLU A 133 17.00 -8.18 13.34
C GLU A 133 17.40 -8.93 12.06
N LEU A 134 16.72 -8.65 10.94
CA LEU A 134 17.01 -9.28 9.65
C LEU A 134 18.17 -8.64 8.90
N GLY A 135 18.74 -7.56 9.44
CA GLY A 135 19.86 -6.86 8.82
C GLY A 135 19.47 -6.07 7.57
N LEU A 136 18.23 -5.68 7.45
CA LEU A 136 17.73 -4.95 6.28
C LEU A 136 17.94 -3.44 6.49
N SER A 137 18.78 -2.82 5.66
CA SER A 137 19.12 -1.40 5.76
C SER A 137 18.34 -0.54 4.79
N GLU A 138 17.81 -1.11 3.71
CA GLU A 138 17.04 -0.36 2.73
C GLU A 138 15.66 -0.02 3.25
N PRO A 139 15.09 1.13 2.84
CA PRO A 139 13.69 1.45 3.17
C PRO A 139 12.76 0.37 2.62
N PRO A 140 11.69 0.03 3.34
CA PRO A 140 10.78 -1.02 2.88
C PRO A 140 9.83 -0.55 1.77
N PHE A 141 9.75 0.76 1.53
CA PHE A 141 8.92 1.37 0.48
C PHE A 141 9.38 2.80 0.22
N GLU A 142 9.08 3.32 -0.97
CA GLU A 142 9.34 4.71 -1.34
C GLU A 142 8.07 5.55 -1.32
N THR A 143 6.95 4.95 -1.71
CA THR A 143 5.65 5.62 -1.81
C THR A 143 4.75 5.19 -0.68
N VAL A 144 3.78 6.04 -0.34
CA VAL A 144 2.81 5.73 0.72
C VAL A 144 1.41 6.11 0.25
N LEU A 145 0.46 5.22 0.47
CA LEU A 145 -0.96 5.52 0.33
C LEU A 145 -1.61 5.60 1.70
N ASP A 146 -2.25 6.71 1.98
CA ASP A 146 -3.06 6.89 3.18
C ASP A 146 -4.50 7.17 2.74
N PRO A 147 -5.40 6.18 2.78
CA PRO A 147 -6.78 6.37 2.32
C PRO A 147 -7.57 7.39 3.12
N ALA A 148 -7.23 7.56 4.40
CA ALA A 148 -7.89 8.57 5.24
C ALA A 148 -7.39 9.97 4.91
N GLY A 149 -6.11 10.07 4.51
CA GLY A 149 -5.50 11.30 4.04
C GLY A 149 -5.47 12.44 5.02
N ALA A 150 -4.61 13.42 4.73
CA ALA A 150 -4.56 14.64 5.52
C ALA A 150 -5.77 15.55 5.26
N GLY A 151 -6.46 15.33 4.17
CA GLY A 151 -7.68 16.05 3.83
C GLY A 151 -8.94 15.28 4.13
N GLY A 152 -8.83 14.25 4.93
CA GLY A 152 -9.92 13.36 5.27
C GLY A 152 -11.01 14.03 6.10
N ASP A 153 -11.62 14.96 5.54
CA ASP A 153 -12.77 15.63 6.13
C ASP A 153 -14.05 14.85 5.83
#